data_37e80d5bb19bc08c8ee661716dd33392
#
_entry.id   37e80d5bb19bc08c8ee661716dd33392
#
_cell.length_a   1.000
_cell.length_b   1.000
_cell.length_c   1.000
_cell.angle_alpha   90.00
_cell.angle_beta   90.00
_cell.angle_gamma   90.00
#
_symmetry.space_group_name_H-M   'P 1'
#
loop_
_entity.id
_entity.type
_entity.pdbx_description
1 polymer ?
#
loop_
_entity_poly.entity_id
_entity_poly.type
_entity_poly.pdbx_seq_one_letter_code
_entity_poly.pdbx_strand_id
1 'polypeptide(L)' 'MTNKEKDIVNFCSVPRTTKEILDRIGVSMHSRNRERYIMSLVAAGYLQMTNPDNPTASNQKYKKLNKR' A
#
# COMPACT_ATOMS: atom_id res chain seq x y z
N MET A 1 -6.89 1.41 13.43
CA MET A 1 -6.05 1.84 12.30
C MET A 1 -5.48 3.22 12.60
N THR A 2 -4.17 3.41 12.39
CA THR A 2 -3.54 4.71 12.64
C THR A 2 -3.93 5.72 11.56
N ASN A 3 -3.63 7.01 11.81
CA ASN A 3 -3.90 8.04 10.82
C ASN A 3 -3.12 7.82 9.53
N LYS A 4 -1.87 7.35 9.65
CA LYS A 4 -1.08 7.01 8.46
C LYS A 4 -1.72 5.89 7.67
N GLU A 5 -2.21 4.88 8.33
CA GLU A 5 -2.86 3.75 7.67
C GLU A 5 -4.15 4.17 6.97
N LYS A 6 -4.95 5.01 7.61
CA LYS A 6 -6.16 5.54 7.00
C LYS A 6 -5.84 6.37 5.76
N ASP A 7 -4.79 7.18 5.84
CA ASP A 7 -4.36 8.00 4.71
C ASP A 7 -3.92 7.12 3.54
N ILE A 8 -3.18 6.05 3.81
CA ILE A 8 -2.75 5.12 2.77
C ILE A 8 -3.96 4.48 2.09
N VAL A 9 -4.91 3.99 2.87
CA VAL A 9 -6.09 3.32 2.31
C VAL A 9 -6.88 4.29 1.42
N ASN A 10 -7.07 5.51 1.89
CA ASN A 10 -7.80 6.52 1.11
C ASN A 10 -7.04 6.92 -0.15
N PHE A 11 -5.73 7.04 -0.06
CA PHE A 11 -4.88 7.37 -1.21
C PHE A 11 -4.94 6.27 -2.27
N CYS A 12 -5.14 5.04 -1.86
CA CYS A 12 -5.21 3.88 -2.73
C CYS A 12 -6.61 3.65 -3.33
N SER A 13 -7.50 4.63 -3.23
CA SER A 13 -8.76 4.56 -3.97
C SER A 13 -8.51 4.48 -5.48
N VAL A 14 -7.34 4.98 -5.91
CA VAL A 14 -6.77 4.76 -7.24
C VAL A 14 -5.50 3.93 -7.03
N PRO A 15 -5.19 2.96 -7.89
CA PRO A 15 -3.98 2.14 -7.69
C PRO A 15 -2.72 2.98 -7.59
N ARG A 16 -1.88 2.69 -6.60
CA ARG A 16 -0.65 3.45 -6.30
C ARG A 16 0.52 2.51 -6.13
N THR A 17 1.71 2.98 -6.55
CA THR A 17 2.94 2.21 -6.36
C THR A 17 3.44 2.37 -4.92
N THR A 18 4.39 1.49 -4.53
CA THR A 18 5.06 1.60 -3.24
C THR A 18 5.65 3.00 -3.03
N LYS A 19 6.36 3.49 -4.05
CA LYS A 19 7.00 4.80 -3.96
C LYS A 19 5.97 5.90 -3.72
N GLU A 20 4.88 5.88 -4.46
CA GLU A 20 3.83 6.89 -4.30
C GLU A 20 3.26 6.87 -2.89
N ILE A 21 3.01 5.67 -2.36
CA ILE A 21 2.42 5.53 -1.03
C ILE A 21 3.39 6.02 0.04
N LEU A 22 4.63 5.59 -0.02
CA LEU A 22 5.61 5.97 1.00
C LEU A 22 5.93 7.47 0.94
N ASP A 23 6.00 8.04 -0.28
CA ASP A 23 6.16 9.48 -0.44
C ASP A 23 4.98 10.24 0.19
N ARG A 24 3.78 9.72 0.01
CA ARG A 24 2.57 10.34 0.54
C ARG A 24 2.61 10.50 2.05
N ILE A 25 3.11 9.49 2.75
CA ILE A 25 3.16 9.52 4.22
C ILE A 25 4.49 10.03 4.75
N GLY A 26 5.41 10.42 3.87
CA GLY A 26 6.65 11.07 4.26
C GLY A 26 7.70 10.15 4.85
N VAL A 27 7.71 8.87 4.47
CA VAL A 27 8.74 7.93 4.92
C VAL A 27 9.61 7.52 3.74
N SER A 28 10.82 7.06 4.04
CA SER A 28 11.76 6.69 3.00
C SER A 28 11.35 5.40 2.31
N MET A 29 11.81 5.24 1.07
CA MET A 29 11.55 4.06 0.25
C MET A 29 12.46 2.92 0.71
N HIS A 30 12.05 2.23 1.76
CA HIS A 30 12.82 1.17 2.39
C HIS A 30 11.93 -0.06 2.52
N SER A 31 12.50 -1.24 2.31
CA SER A 31 11.71 -2.47 2.37
C SER A 31 11.00 -2.65 3.72
N ARG A 32 11.66 -2.23 4.82
CA ARG A 32 11.05 -2.29 6.14
C ARG A 32 9.80 -1.40 6.22
N ASN A 33 9.86 -0.21 5.63
CA ASN A 33 8.70 0.69 5.61
C ASN A 33 7.59 0.12 4.74
N ARG A 34 7.92 -0.49 3.61
CA ARG A 34 6.93 -1.14 2.77
C ARG A 34 6.21 -2.25 3.55
N GLU A 35 6.96 -3.09 4.23
CA GLU A 35 6.35 -4.17 5.00
C GLU A 35 5.50 -3.63 6.14
N ARG A 36 6.01 -2.64 6.85
CA ARG A 36 5.32 -2.09 8.01
C ARG A 36 4.02 -1.37 7.65
N TYR A 37 4.04 -0.54 6.61
CA TYR A 37 2.90 0.31 6.29
C TYR A 37 1.99 -0.26 5.23
N ILE A 38 2.54 -0.95 4.24
CA ILE A 38 1.77 -1.40 3.09
C ILE A 38 1.37 -2.86 3.25
N MET A 39 2.33 -3.74 3.48
CA MET A 39 2.03 -5.16 3.54
C MET A 39 1.17 -5.52 4.74
N SER A 40 1.26 -4.78 5.84
CA SER A 40 0.37 -4.98 6.98
C SER A 40 -1.08 -4.71 6.59
N LEU A 41 -1.33 -3.71 5.73
CA LEU A 41 -2.68 -3.41 5.26
C LEU A 41 -3.17 -4.44 4.25
N VAL A 42 -2.27 -4.97 3.43
CA VAL A 42 -2.61 -6.06 2.53
C VAL A 42 -3.02 -7.29 3.34
N ALA A 43 -2.22 -7.64 4.35
CA ALA A 43 -2.50 -8.79 5.20
C ALA A 43 -3.79 -8.64 5.98
N ALA A 44 -4.12 -7.41 6.38
CA ALA A 44 -5.34 -7.12 7.12
C ALA A 44 -6.59 -7.03 6.22
N GLY A 45 -6.40 -7.03 4.89
CA GLY A 45 -7.51 -7.01 3.95
C GLY A 45 -8.02 -5.63 3.57
N TYR A 46 -7.24 -4.59 3.82
CA TYR A 46 -7.62 -3.22 3.43
C TYR A 46 -7.09 -2.84 2.06
N LEU A 47 -6.02 -3.48 1.61
CA LEU A 47 -5.44 -3.24 0.30
C LEU A 47 -5.26 -4.56 -0.43
N GLN A 48 -5.23 -4.49 -1.77
CA GLN A 48 -4.89 -5.63 -2.60
C GLN A 48 -3.82 -5.22 -3.60
N MET A 49 -2.98 -6.18 -3.97
CA MET A 49 -1.98 -5.99 -5.01
C MET A 49 -2.64 -6.11 -6.38
N THR A 50 -2.32 -5.19 -7.30
CA THR A 50 -2.85 -5.28 -8.67
C THR A 50 -2.16 -6.36 -9.47
N ASN A 51 -0.94 -6.75 -9.05
CA ASN A 51 -0.16 -7.80 -9.71
C ASN A 51 0.37 -8.77 -8.65
N PRO A 52 -0.51 -9.62 -8.08
CA PRO A 52 -0.10 -10.49 -6.97
C PRO A 52 0.92 -11.56 -7.37
N ASP A 53 1.00 -11.89 -8.65
CA ASP A 53 1.94 -12.90 -9.12
C ASP A 53 3.38 -12.40 -9.13
N ASN A 54 3.58 -11.08 -9.08
CA ASN A 54 4.91 -10.48 -9.07
C ASN A 54 4.95 -9.32 -8.08
N PRO A 55 4.94 -9.62 -6.78
CA PRO A 55 4.79 -8.58 -5.75
C PRO A 55 5.94 -7.58 -5.69
N THR A 56 7.11 -7.92 -6.22
CA THR A 56 8.26 -7.01 -6.21
C THR A 56 8.47 -6.29 -7.53
N ALA A 57 7.58 -6.46 -8.51
CA ALA A 57 7.70 -5.79 -9.79
C ALA A 57 7.65 -4.27 -9.60
N SER A 58 8.42 -3.55 -10.42
CA SER A 58 8.46 -2.08 -10.33
C SER A 58 7.12 -1.44 -10.64
N ASN A 59 6.27 -2.12 -11.41
CA ASN A 59 4.93 -1.62 -11.74
C ASN A 59 3.86 -2.18 -10.80
N GLN A 60 4.23 -2.82 -9.70
CA GLN A 60 3.28 -3.28 -8.71
C GLN A 60 2.56 -2.11 -8.08
N LYS A 61 1.25 -2.19 -8.01
CA LYS A 61 0.43 -1.16 -7.39
C LYS A 61 -0.48 -1.78 -6.34
N TYR A 62 -0.99 -0.92 -5.47
CA TYR A 62 -1.88 -1.33 -4.39
C TYR A 62 -3.16 -0.53 -4.52
N LYS A 63 -4.27 -1.19 -4.32
CA LYS A 63 -5.59 -0.60 -4.48
C LYS A 63 -6.42 -0.88 -3.24
N LYS A 64 -7.23 0.09 -2.84
CA LYS A 64 -8.16 -0.07 -1.73
C LYS A 64 -9.11 -1.24 -2.03
N LEU A 65 -9.24 -2.13 -1.06
CA LEU A 65 -10.15 -3.26 -1.15
C LEU A 65 -11.50 -2.83 -0.58
N ASN A 66 -12.54 -2.87 -1.42
CA ASN A 66 -13.88 -2.52 -0.98
C ASN A 66 -14.50 -3.73 -0.29
N LYS A 67 -14.50 -3.69 1.03
CA LYS A 67 -15.13 -4.74 1.84
C LYS A 67 -16.55 -4.35 2.18
N ARG A 68 -17.39 -5.32 2.19
CA ARG A 68 -18.80 -5.11 2.48
C ARG A 68 -19.18 -5.87 3.73
#